data_8e4c087022c6a476b7486c0587b46233
#
_entry.id   8e4c087022c6a476b7486c0587b46233
#
_cell.length_a   1.000
_cell.length_b   1.000
_cell.length_c   1.000
_cell.angle_alpha   90.00
_cell.angle_beta   90.00
_cell.angle_gamma   90.00
#
_symmetry.space_group_name_H-M   'P 1'
#
loop_
_entity.id
_entity.type
_entity.pdbx_description
1 polymer ?
#
loop_
_entity_poly.entity_id
_entity_poly.type
_entity_poly.pdbx_seq_one_letter_code
_entity_poly.pdbx_strand_id
1 'polypeptide(L)'
;MPKAVAPPTDSRLLERCRCHLVKAAVEHGIELRQNYSREAPRLAAQVGRYAHARQYRRMKKALRTLRSRVGRVMRDVDRQVEQVAETGRVALKELIARVKRILSQKTKDKNKLYALHAPEVECIAKGKARTPYEFGVKVSITTTHTEGLVVGALTDTANGDH
;
A
#
# COMPACT_ATOMS: atom_id res chain seq x y z
N MET A 1 6.20 12.50 14.53
CA MET A 1 4.90 11.79 14.38
C MET A 1 4.79 11.26 12.95
N PRO A 2 4.48 9.98 12.74
CA PRO A 2 4.22 9.49 11.40
C PRO A 2 3.00 10.24 10.83
N LYS A 3 3.09 10.67 9.57
CA LYS A 3 1.98 11.32 8.87
C LYS A 3 0.77 10.40 8.86
N ALA A 4 -0.42 10.92 9.18
CA ALA A 4 -1.67 10.20 9.01
C ALA A 4 -1.76 9.64 7.59
N VAL A 5 -2.03 8.35 7.49
CA VAL A 5 -2.14 7.68 6.19
C VAL A 5 -3.45 8.16 5.55
N ALA A 6 -3.36 8.82 4.39
CA ALA A 6 -4.54 9.16 3.62
C ALA A 6 -5.36 7.91 3.31
N PRO A 7 -6.71 7.98 3.29
CA PRO A 7 -7.55 6.83 3.03
C PRO A 7 -7.07 6.05 1.81
N PRO A 8 -6.63 4.80 1.96
CA PRO A 8 -6.06 4.04 0.86
C PRO A 8 -7.17 3.60 -0.09
N THR A 9 -7.03 3.97 -1.36
CA THR A 9 -7.83 3.37 -2.41
C THR A 9 -6.99 2.33 -3.14
N ASP A 10 -7.61 1.23 -3.58
CA ASP A 10 -6.92 0.17 -4.32
C ASP A 10 -6.12 0.72 -5.50
N SER A 11 -6.67 1.71 -6.21
CA SER A 11 -5.99 2.30 -7.37
C SER A 11 -4.75 3.10 -7.01
N ARG A 12 -4.79 3.88 -5.91
CA ARG A 12 -3.61 4.62 -5.41
C ARG A 12 -2.54 3.67 -4.90
N LEU A 13 -2.95 2.62 -4.17
CA LEU A 13 -2.03 1.63 -3.64
C LEU A 13 -1.33 0.87 -4.77
N LEU A 14 -2.06 0.43 -5.79
CA LEU A 14 -1.50 -0.23 -6.96
C LEU A 14 -0.54 0.67 -7.74
N GLU A 15 -0.87 1.97 -7.93
CA GLU A 15 0.02 2.89 -8.62
C GLU A 15 1.31 3.14 -7.81
N ARG A 16 1.21 3.25 -6.48
CA ARG A 16 2.40 3.31 -5.61
C ARG A 16 3.25 2.05 -5.73
N CYS A 17 2.65 0.85 -5.77
CA CYS A 17 3.39 -0.40 -6.00
C CYS A 17 4.18 -0.34 -7.31
N ARG A 18 3.54 0.11 -8.40
CA ARG A 18 4.24 0.30 -9.68
C ARG A 18 5.42 1.27 -9.56
N CYS A 19 5.19 2.43 -8.96
CA CYS A 19 6.24 3.44 -8.79
C CYS A 19 7.45 2.88 -8.03
N HIS A 20 7.22 2.18 -6.92
CA HIS A 20 8.30 1.59 -6.12
C HIS A 20 9.04 0.48 -6.86
N LEU A 21 8.31 -0.39 -7.60
CA LEU A 21 8.94 -1.43 -8.43
C LEU A 21 9.80 -0.83 -9.54
N VAL A 22 9.31 0.20 -10.23
CA VAL A 22 10.07 0.88 -11.30
C VAL A 22 11.29 1.59 -10.73
N LYS A 23 11.15 2.27 -9.60
CA LYS A 23 12.27 2.92 -8.91
C LYS A 23 13.33 1.90 -8.53
N ALA A 24 12.95 0.81 -7.88
CA ALA A 24 13.86 -0.26 -7.51
C ALA A 24 14.53 -0.93 -8.73
N ALA A 25 13.80 -1.10 -9.83
CA ALA A 25 14.37 -1.62 -11.06
C ALA A 25 15.49 -0.71 -11.61
N VAL A 26 15.28 0.61 -11.61
CA VAL A 26 16.30 1.58 -12.02
C VAL A 26 17.49 1.56 -11.08
N GLU A 27 17.28 1.54 -9.76
CA GLU A 27 18.34 1.52 -8.74
C GLU A 27 19.23 0.27 -8.85
N HIS A 28 18.67 -0.85 -9.28
CA HIS A 28 19.38 -2.13 -9.38
C HIS A 28 19.73 -2.55 -10.81
N GLY A 29 19.55 -1.66 -11.79
CA GLY A 29 19.90 -1.94 -13.19
C GLY A 29 19.02 -3.02 -13.85
N ILE A 30 17.81 -3.26 -13.33
CA ILE A 30 16.86 -4.21 -13.89
C ILE A 30 16.18 -3.61 -15.12
N GLU A 31 16.29 -4.29 -16.25
CA GLU A 31 15.61 -3.86 -17.47
C GLU A 31 14.15 -4.31 -17.48
N LEU A 32 13.23 -3.33 -17.57
CA LEU A 32 11.81 -3.57 -17.65
C LEU A 32 11.33 -3.54 -19.09
N ARG A 33 10.57 -4.54 -19.52
CA ARG A 33 9.91 -4.53 -20.85
C ARG A 33 8.96 -3.35 -21.01
N GLN A 34 8.23 -3.01 -19.93
CA GLN A 34 7.29 -1.90 -19.87
C GLN A 34 7.18 -1.39 -18.43
N ASN A 35 7.31 -0.08 -18.23
CA ASN A 35 7.15 0.54 -16.92
C ASN A 35 5.74 1.12 -16.66
N TYR A 36 4.91 1.23 -17.71
CA TYR A 36 3.55 1.78 -17.68
C TYR A 36 3.42 3.18 -17.05
N SER A 37 4.47 4.00 -17.10
CA SER A 37 4.52 5.32 -16.46
C SER A 37 3.45 6.31 -16.96
N ARG A 38 3.00 6.17 -18.21
CA ARG A 38 1.93 6.99 -18.79
C ARG A 38 0.54 6.41 -18.60
N GLU A 39 0.40 5.08 -18.69
CA GLU A 39 -0.90 4.40 -18.67
C GLU A 39 -1.43 4.25 -17.23
N ALA A 40 -0.60 3.82 -16.29
CA ALA A 40 -1.04 3.46 -14.96
C ALA A 40 -1.60 4.65 -14.14
N PRO A 41 -0.99 5.85 -14.13
CA PRO A 41 -1.57 7.01 -13.47
C PRO A 41 -2.94 7.41 -14.06
N ARG A 42 -3.10 7.31 -15.39
CA ARG A 42 -4.38 7.57 -16.07
C ARG A 42 -5.46 6.58 -15.64
N LEU A 43 -5.12 5.29 -15.57
CA LEU A 43 -6.03 4.26 -15.08
C LEU A 43 -6.42 4.50 -13.61
N ALA A 44 -5.48 4.85 -12.75
CA ALA A 44 -5.76 5.17 -11.36
C ALA A 44 -6.72 6.37 -11.22
N ALA A 45 -6.51 7.43 -12.00
CA ALA A 45 -7.41 8.58 -12.06
C ALA A 45 -8.80 8.21 -12.61
N GLN A 46 -8.86 7.35 -13.64
CA GLN A 46 -10.14 6.86 -14.18
C GLN A 46 -10.93 6.07 -13.14
N VAL A 47 -10.27 5.20 -12.34
CA VAL A 47 -10.93 4.48 -11.25
C VAL A 47 -11.61 5.46 -10.29
N GLY A 48 -10.92 6.53 -9.88
CA GLY A 48 -11.47 7.55 -9.00
C GLY A 48 -12.70 8.26 -9.63
N ARG A 49 -12.58 8.69 -10.89
CA ARG A 49 -13.71 9.35 -11.60
C ARG A 49 -14.92 8.44 -11.74
N TYR A 50 -14.73 7.17 -12.12
CA TYR A 50 -15.83 6.22 -12.24
C TYR A 50 -16.46 5.86 -10.90
N ALA A 51 -15.67 5.80 -9.81
CA ALA A 51 -16.19 5.62 -8.46
C ALA A 51 -17.09 6.79 -8.05
N HIS A 52 -16.63 8.02 -8.25
CA HIS A 52 -17.39 9.23 -7.97
C HIS A 52 -18.71 9.31 -8.78
N ALA A 53 -18.63 8.95 -10.08
CA ALA A 53 -19.80 8.89 -10.98
C ALA A 53 -20.68 7.62 -10.77
N ARG A 54 -20.42 6.80 -9.75
CA ARG A 54 -21.10 5.53 -9.47
C ARG A 54 -21.11 4.52 -10.63
N GLN A 55 -20.20 4.65 -11.58
CA GLN A 55 -20.06 3.75 -12.74
C GLN A 55 -19.19 2.52 -12.38
N TYR A 56 -19.68 1.70 -11.46
CA TYR A 56 -18.91 0.61 -10.86
C TYR A 56 -18.40 -0.45 -11.84
N ARG A 57 -19.12 -0.73 -12.93
CA ARG A 57 -18.66 -1.69 -13.97
C ARG A 57 -17.40 -1.17 -14.67
N ARG A 58 -17.38 0.12 -15.06
CA ARG A 58 -16.22 0.78 -15.67
C ARG A 58 -15.06 0.91 -14.69
N MET A 59 -15.36 1.28 -13.45
CA MET A 59 -14.38 1.32 -12.35
C MET A 59 -13.67 -0.03 -12.17
N LYS A 60 -14.42 -1.13 -12.07
CA LYS A 60 -13.87 -2.48 -11.92
C LYS A 60 -13.01 -2.88 -13.12
N LYS A 61 -13.42 -2.53 -14.35
CA LYS A 61 -12.63 -2.80 -15.57
C LYS A 61 -11.28 -2.05 -15.53
N ALA A 62 -11.29 -0.75 -15.25
CA ALA A 62 -10.07 0.05 -15.15
C ALA A 62 -9.13 -0.45 -14.03
N LEU A 63 -9.70 -0.79 -12.85
CA LEU A 63 -8.93 -1.34 -11.73
C LEU A 63 -8.30 -2.70 -12.08
N ARG A 64 -9.01 -3.59 -12.79
CA ARG A 64 -8.47 -4.87 -13.26
C ARG A 64 -7.31 -4.67 -14.24
N THR A 65 -7.45 -3.72 -15.17
CA THR A 65 -6.37 -3.37 -16.10
C THR A 65 -5.14 -2.85 -15.34
N LEU A 66 -5.32 -1.91 -14.41
CA LEU A 66 -4.24 -1.39 -13.58
C LEU A 66 -3.53 -2.51 -12.80
N ARG A 67 -4.29 -3.39 -12.15
CA ARG A 67 -3.76 -4.56 -11.43
C ARG A 67 -2.93 -5.47 -12.34
N SER A 68 -3.39 -5.70 -13.57
CA SER A 68 -2.66 -6.48 -14.58
C SER A 68 -1.32 -5.82 -14.96
N ARG A 69 -1.30 -4.47 -15.13
CA ARG A 69 -0.07 -3.73 -15.44
C ARG A 69 0.96 -3.82 -14.32
N VAL A 70 0.52 -3.58 -13.08
CA VAL A 70 1.39 -3.72 -11.90
C VAL A 70 1.93 -5.14 -11.78
N GLY A 71 1.08 -6.16 -11.98
CA GLY A 71 1.51 -7.55 -11.96
C GLY A 71 2.54 -7.91 -13.03
N ARG A 72 2.50 -7.26 -14.21
CA ARG A 72 3.54 -7.44 -15.24
C ARG A 72 4.87 -6.86 -14.80
N VAL A 73 4.88 -5.61 -14.31
CA VAL A 73 6.11 -4.98 -13.79
C VAL A 73 6.70 -5.82 -12.65
N MET A 74 5.87 -6.27 -11.72
CA MET A 74 6.32 -7.10 -10.60
C MET A 74 6.98 -8.40 -11.09
N ARG A 75 6.38 -9.09 -12.08
CA ARG A 75 6.99 -10.32 -12.63
C ARG A 75 8.27 -10.06 -13.42
N ASP A 76 8.41 -8.90 -14.06
CA ASP A 76 9.65 -8.53 -14.74
C ASP A 76 10.79 -8.31 -13.74
N VAL A 77 10.52 -7.67 -12.60
CA VAL A 77 11.47 -7.50 -11.50
C VAL A 77 11.78 -8.86 -10.83
N ASP A 78 10.75 -9.65 -10.52
CA ASP A 78 10.86 -10.94 -9.83
C ASP A 78 11.77 -11.94 -10.58
N ARG A 79 11.72 -11.92 -11.92
CA ARG A 79 12.59 -12.79 -12.75
C ARG A 79 14.07 -12.44 -12.71
N GLN A 80 14.39 -11.18 -12.40
CA GLN A 80 15.77 -10.68 -12.42
C GLN A 80 16.34 -10.44 -11.02
N VAL A 81 15.56 -10.72 -9.96
CA VAL A 81 15.94 -10.42 -8.57
C VAL A 81 17.21 -11.15 -8.13
N GLU A 82 17.46 -12.35 -8.64
CA GLU A 82 18.64 -13.14 -8.28
C GLU A 82 19.94 -12.60 -8.92
N GLN A 83 19.82 -11.75 -9.94
CA GLN A 83 20.96 -11.08 -10.59
C GLN A 83 21.39 -9.81 -9.84
N VAL A 84 20.57 -9.34 -8.90
CA VAL A 84 20.86 -8.14 -8.08
C VAL A 84 21.87 -8.48 -7.00
N ALA A 85 22.76 -7.52 -6.69
CA ALA A 85 23.72 -7.65 -5.62
C ALA A 85 23.04 -7.97 -4.27
N GLU A 86 23.71 -8.78 -3.42
CA GLU A 86 23.15 -9.28 -2.15
C GLU A 86 22.56 -8.17 -1.28
N THR A 87 23.26 -7.03 -1.21
CA THR A 87 22.84 -5.86 -0.41
C THR A 87 21.47 -5.31 -0.77
N GLY A 88 21.09 -5.38 -2.05
CA GLY A 88 19.79 -4.90 -2.54
C GLY A 88 18.73 -6.00 -2.66
N ARG A 89 19.18 -7.26 -2.77
CA ARG A 89 18.31 -8.40 -3.04
C ARG A 89 17.26 -8.64 -1.96
N VAL A 90 17.64 -8.53 -0.69
CA VAL A 90 16.75 -8.74 0.45
C VAL A 90 15.61 -7.71 0.43
N ALA A 91 15.94 -6.43 0.33
CA ALA A 91 14.94 -5.35 0.29
C ALA A 91 14.02 -5.48 -0.93
N LEU A 92 14.56 -5.89 -2.08
CA LEU A 92 13.79 -6.10 -3.30
C LEU A 92 12.83 -7.30 -3.17
N LYS A 93 13.26 -8.41 -2.58
CA LYS A 93 12.40 -9.56 -2.27
C LYS A 93 11.27 -9.20 -1.32
N GLU A 94 11.53 -8.39 -0.30
CA GLU A 94 10.48 -7.88 0.59
C GLU A 94 9.48 -7.00 -0.15
N LEU A 95 9.95 -6.08 -0.99
CA LEU A 95 9.09 -5.25 -1.82
C LEU A 95 8.18 -6.11 -2.71
N ILE A 96 8.75 -7.10 -3.41
CA ILE A 96 8.00 -8.03 -4.25
C ILE A 96 6.96 -8.80 -3.44
N ALA A 97 7.30 -9.29 -2.24
CA ALA A 97 6.38 -10.02 -1.37
C ALA A 97 5.19 -9.13 -0.95
N ARG A 98 5.43 -7.87 -0.56
CA ARG A 98 4.37 -6.91 -0.23
C ARG A 98 3.48 -6.61 -1.44
N VAL A 99 4.07 -6.43 -2.61
CA VAL A 99 3.30 -6.20 -3.85
C VAL A 99 2.48 -7.43 -4.25
N LYS A 100 3.03 -8.66 -4.14
CA LYS A 100 2.28 -9.91 -4.34
C LYS A 100 1.06 -9.99 -3.42
N ARG A 101 1.22 -9.64 -2.13
CA ARG A 101 0.12 -9.59 -1.16
C ARG A 101 -0.94 -8.58 -1.58
N ILE A 102 -0.57 -7.34 -1.97
CA ILE A 102 -1.50 -6.31 -2.44
C ILE A 102 -2.24 -6.75 -3.71
N LEU A 103 -1.56 -7.40 -4.65
CA LEU A 103 -2.18 -7.91 -5.87
C LEU A 103 -3.17 -9.05 -5.62
N SER A 104 -2.98 -9.86 -4.60
CA SER A 104 -3.89 -10.97 -4.25
C SER A 104 -5.10 -10.53 -3.41
N GLN A 105 -5.04 -9.40 -2.72
CA GLN A 105 -6.07 -8.93 -1.81
C GLN A 105 -7.43 -8.74 -2.48
N LYS A 106 -8.48 -9.21 -1.81
CA LYS A 106 -9.89 -9.02 -2.15
C LYS A 106 -10.53 -8.00 -1.21
N THR A 107 -11.69 -7.47 -1.58
CA THR A 107 -12.39 -6.43 -0.82
C THR A 107 -12.72 -6.84 0.62
N LYS A 108 -13.07 -8.12 0.83
CA LYS A 108 -13.52 -8.65 2.13
C LYS A 108 -12.41 -9.36 2.93
N ASP A 109 -11.17 -9.37 2.45
CA ASP A 109 -10.09 -10.04 3.18
C ASP A 109 -9.81 -9.32 4.50
N LYS A 110 -9.55 -10.10 5.54
CA LYS A 110 -8.98 -9.63 6.81
C LYS A 110 -7.49 -9.37 6.64
N ASN A 111 -6.91 -8.55 7.50
CA ASN A 111 -5.45 -8.26 7.52
C ASN A 111 -4.88 -7.78 6.18
N LYS A 112 -5.58 -6.89 5.49
CA LYS A 112 -5.10 -6.29 4.23
C LYS A 112 -3.93 -5.34 4.49
N LEU A 113 -3.01 -5.27 3.52
CA LEU A 113 -2.06 -4.17 3.46
C LEU A 113 -2.74 -2.91 2.94
N TYR A 114 -2.72 -1.85 3.73
CA TYR A 114 -3.27 -0.55 3.39
C TYR A 114 -2.19 0.45 2.95
N ALA A 115 -0.94 0.21 3.32
CA ALA A 115 0.21 1.00 2.91
C ALA A 115 1.39 0.09 2.54
N LEU A 116 2.11 0.43 1.46
CA LEU A 116 3.27 -0.34 1.02
C LEU A 116 4.49 -0.13 1.94
N HIS A 117 4.65 1.11 2.43
CA HIS A 117 5.79 1.54 3.26
C HIS A 117 5.56 1.29 4.76
N ALA A 118 4.33 1.03 5.17
CA ALA A 118 3.94 0.85 6.56
C ALA A 118 2.99 -0.36 6.66
N PRO A 119 3.54 -1.59 6.62
CA PRO A 119 2.74 -2.83 6.62
C PRO A 119 1.94 -3.04 7.91
N GLU A 120 2.33 -2.36 9.00
CA GLU A 120 1.67 -2.36 10.31
C GLU A 120 0.36 -1.56 10.34
N VAL A 121 0.08 -0.77 9.31
CA VAL A 121 -1.14 0.05 9.24
C VAL A 121 -2.38 -0.81 9.13
N GLU A 122 -3.30 -0.63 10.06
CA GLU A 122 -4.60 -1.30 10.12
C GLU A 122 -5.75 -0.34 9.84
N CYS A 123 -6.92 -0.91 9.56
CA CYS A 123 -8.17 -0.17 9.39
C CYS A 123 -8.94 -0.18 10.72
N ILE A 124 -9.09 0.98 11.32
CA ILE A 124 -9.72 1.17 12.62
C ILE A 124 -11.13 1.74 12.40
N ALA A 125 -12.16 1.04 12.89
CA ALA A 125 -13.52 1.54 12.89
C ALA A 125 -13.70 2.54 14.05
N LYS A 126 -14.11 3.77 13.75
CA LYS A 126 -14.28 4.85 14.76
C LYS A 126 -15.74 5.17 15.07
N GLY A 127 -16.70 4.54 14.39
CA GLY A 127 -18.14 4.81 14.59
C GLY A 127 -18.59 6.23 14.20
N LYS A 128 -17.74 7.04 13.55
CA LYS A 128 -18.06 8.40 13.14
C LYS A 128 -18.87 8.40 11.84
N ALA A 129 -19.95 9.16 11.77
CA ALA A 129 -20.87 9.20 10.60
C ALA A 129 -20.16 9.66 9.30
N ARG A 130 -19.25 10.64 9.35
CA ARG A 130 -18.58 11.17 8.15
C ARG A 130 -17.30 10.43 7.78
N THR A 131 -16.54 9.93 8.77
CA THR A 131 -15.27 9.23 8.57
C THR A 131 -15.26 7.96 9.41
N PRO A 132 -15.99 6.92 8.99
CA PRO A 132 -16.19 5.71 9.80
C PRO A 132 -14.90 4.91 10.02
N TYR A 133 -13.89 5.10 9.16
CA TYR A 133 -12.63 4.37 9.23
C TYR A 133 -11.45 5.32 9.28
N GLU A 134 -10.48 5.00 10.14
CA GLU A 134 -9.15 5.60 10.20
C GLU A 134 -8.11 4.52 9.88
N PHE A 135 -6.94 4.96 9.40
CA PHE A 135 -5.86 4.04 9.04
C PHE A 135 -4.62 4.40 9.84
N GLY A 136 -4.08 3.45 10.58
CA GLY A 136 -2.93 3.66 11.45
C GLY A 136 -2.69 2.49 12.38
N VAL A 137 -1.92 2.73 13.43
CA VAL A 137 -1.72 1.84 14.58
C VAL A 137 -2.21 2.53 15.84
N LYS A 138 -2.64 1.78 16.84
CA LYS A 138 -2.89 2.34 18.17
C LYS A 138 -1.57 2.59 18.87
N VAL A 139 -1.43 3.76 19.47
CA VAL A 139 -0.30 4.09 20.32
C VAL A 139 -0.85 4.46 21.70
N SER A 140 -0.43 3.72 22.72
CA SER A 140 -0.67 4.06 24.12
C SER A 140 0.52 4.85 24.62
N ILE A 141 0.27 6.02 25.21
CA ILE A 141 1.30 6.90 25.76
C ILE A 141 1.05 7.03 27.26
N THR A 142 2.06 6.70 28.06
CA THR A 142 2.05 6.90 29.50
C THR A 142 2.74 8.21 29.82
N THR A 143 2.06 9.10 30.56
CA THR A 143 2.59 10.39 30.95
C THR A 143 2.61 10.52 32.47
N THR A 144 3.55 11.33 33.02
CA THR A 144 3.53 11.74 34.42
C THR A 144 2.28 12.58 34.69
N HIS A 145 1.69 12.42 35.86
CA HIS A 145 0.43 13.10 36.20
C HIS A 145 0.59 14.63 36.34
N THR A 146 1.68 15.07 36.94
CA THR A 146 1.89 16.47 37.31
C THR A 146 2.55 17.28 36.16
N GLU A 147 3.53 16.70 35.48
CA GLU A 147 4.38 17.41 34.53
C GLU A 147 4.02 17.11 33.07
N GLY A 148 3.19 16.08 32.83
CA GLY A 148 2.78 15.67 31.49
C GLY A 148 3.93 15.10 30.63
N LEU A 149 5.04 14.69 31.26
CA LEU A 149 6.18 14.12 30.57
C LEU A 149 5.86 12.70 30.07
N VAL A 150 6.20 12.39 28.82
CA VAL A 150 6.03 11.06 28.26
C VAL A 150 7.10 10.13 28.86
N VAL A 151 6.67 9.13 29.64
CA VAL A 151 7.53 8.14 30.29
C VAL A 151 7.52 6.78 29.58
N GLY A 152 6.56 6.54 28.68
CA GLY A 152 6.48 5.33 27.90
C GLY A 152 5.55 5.46 26.71
N ALA A 153 5.82 4.68 25.67
CA ALA A 153 4.94 4.54 24.51
C ALA A 153 4.94 3.08 24.05
N LEU A 154 3.75 2.52 23.86
CA LEU A 154 3.54 1.18 23.33
C LEU A 154 2.70 1.27 22.06
N THR A 155 3.08 0.49 21.04
CA THR A 155 2.26 0.29 19.85
C THR A 155 1.53 -1.03 19.98
N ASP A 156 0.22 -1.01 19.76
CA ASP A 156 -0.61 -2.20 19.80
C ASP A 156 -1.38 -2.36 18.48
N THR A 157 -1.85 -3.59 18.23
CA THR A 157 -2.72 -3.87 17.08
C THR A 157 -4.03 -3.11 17.24
N ALA A 158 -4.50 -2.49 16.14
CA ALA A 158 -5.69 -1.63 16.18
C ALA A 158 -6.97 -2.38 16.55
N ASN A 159 -7.00 -3.70 16.33
CA ASN A 159 -8.13 -4.60 16.56
C ASN A 159 -7.82 -5.68 17.61
N GLY A 160 -6.82 -5.47 18.45
CA GLY A 160 -6.56 -6.35 19.60
C GLY A 160 -7.72 -6.25 20.61
N ASP A 161 -8.31 -7.39 20.95
CA ASP A 161 -9.28 -7.50 22.06
C ASP A 161 -8.53 -7.19 23.36
N HIS A 162 -9.12 -6.32 24.17
CA HIS A 162 -8.70 -6.08 25.55
C HIS A 162 -9.45 -7.03 26.47
#